data_5920c59f6bedb2f34062d5e88c681a3e
#
_entry.id   5920c59f6bedb2f34062d5e88c681a3e
#
_cell.length_a   1.000
_cell.length_b   1.000
_cell.length_c   1.000
_cell.angle_alpha   90.00
_cell.angle_beta   90.00
_cell.angle_gamma   90.00
#
_symmetry.space_group_name_H-M   'P 1'
#
loop_
_entity.id
_entity.type
_entity.pdbx_description
1 polymer ?
#
loop_
_entity_poly.entity_id
_entity_poly.type
_entity_poly.pdbx_seq_one_letter_code
_entity_poly.pdbx_strand_id
1 'polypeptide(L)' 'MPVEYVQRLRQKYPEYGDLSDRELAQRFMTKYPEYQDILGDVASG' A
#
# COMPACT_ATOMS: atom_id res chain seq x y z
N MET A 1 -11.00 4.94 -3.09
CA MET A 1 -10.93 3.77 -2.21
C MET A 1 -9.50 3.30 -2.05
N PRO A 2 -9.09 2.94 -0.85
CA PRO A 2 -7.71 2.48 -0.62
C PRO A 2 -7.30 1.29 -1.47
N VAL A 3 -8.23 0.37 -1.73
CA VAL A 3 -7.93 -0.82 -2.51
C VAL A 3 -7.51 -0.45 -3.93
N GLU A 4 -8.21 0.50 -4.55
CA GLU A 4 -7.83 0.96 -5.88
C GLU A 4 -6.45 1.57 -5.89
N TYR A 5 -6.14 2.33 -4.86
CA TYR A 5 -4.83 2.94 -4.74
C TYR A 5 -3.75 1.88 -4.64
N VAL A 6 -4.00 0.85 -3.83
CA VAL A 6 -3.06 -0.25 -3.68
C VAL A 6 -2.83 -0.97 -5.00
N GLN A 7 -3.89 -1.19 -5.77
CA GLN A 7 -3.75 -1.84 -7.06
C GLN A 7 -2.90 -1.02 -8.02
N ARG A 8 -3.07 0.29 -8.00
CA ARG A 8 -2.23 1.18 -8.81
C ARG A 8 -0.77 1.10 -8.39
N LEU A 9 -0.52 1.04 -7.10
CA LEU A 9 0.83 0.90 -6.60
C LEU A 9 1.48 -0.40 -7.07
N ARG A 10 0.70 -1.49 -7.09
CA ARG A 10 1.22 -2.77 -7.58
C ARG A 10 1.63 -2.68 -9.04
N GLN A 11 0.86 -1.99 -9.84
CA GLN A 11 1.17 -1.84 -11.26
C GLN A 11 2.40 -0.97 -11.45
N LYS A 12 2.51 0.08 -10.66
CA LYS A 12 3.62 1.00 -10.76
C LYS A 12 4.90 0.42 -10.19
N TYR A 13 4.77 -0.39 -9.14
CA TYR A 13 5.91 -1.01 -8.46
C TYR A 13 5.72 -2.52 -8.45
N PRO A 14 6.09 -3.20 -9.56
CA PRO A 14 5.87 -4.65 -9.66
C PRO A 14 6.57 -5.45 -8.58
N GLU A 15 7.61 -4.89 -7.96
CA GLU A 15 8.31 -5.56 -6.87
C GLU A 15 7.41 -5.84 -5.69
N TYR A 16 6.30 -5.11 -5.57
CA TYR A 16 5.33 -5.32 -4.50
C TYR A 16 4.22 -6.31 -4.89
N GLY A 17 4.30 -6.89 -6.06
CA GLY A 17 3.24 -7.75 -6.56
C GLY A 17 3.01 -9.00 -5.72
N ASP A 18 4.03 -9.48 -5.04
CA ASP A 18 3.93 -10.68 -4.21
C ASP A 18 3.37 -10.41 -2.82
N LEU A 19 3.20 -9.15 -2.45
CA LEU A 19 2.73 -8.76 -1.13
C LEU A 19 1.21 -8.67 -1.10
N SER A 20 0.62 -9.03 0.05
CA SER A 20 -0.79 -8.76 0.26
C SER A 20 -1.01 -7.25 0.34
N ASP A 21 -2.28 -6.82 0.21
CA ASP A 21 -2.61 -5.41 0.29
C ASP A 21 -2.11 -4.80 1.59
N ARG A 22 -2.29 -5.53 2.70
CA ARG A 22 -1.87 -5.06 4.00
C ARG A 22 -0.35 -4.88 4.07
N GLU A 23 0.38 -5.88 3.61
CA GLU A 23 1.83 -5.81 3.64
C GLU A 23 2.36 -4.72 2.73
N LEU A 24 1.79 -4.61 1.55
CA LEU A 24 2.17 -3.56 0.62
C LEU A 24 1.99 -2.19 1.26
N ALA A 25 0.82 -1.98 1.87
CA ALA A 25 0.53 -0.71 2.51
C ALA A 25 1.49 -0.41 3.65
N GLN A 26 1.81 -1.42 4.47
CA GLN A 26 2.73 -1.25 5.57
C GLN A 26 4.12 -0.87 5.09
N ARG A 27 4.61 -1.56 4.09
CA ARG A 27 5.94 -1.29 3.55
C ARG A 27 5.99 0.08 2.89
N PHE A 28 4.94 0.41 2.15
CA PHE A 28 4.89 1.70 1.47
C PHE A 28 4.85 2.84 2.47
N MET A 29 4.07 2.71 3.54
CA MET A 29 3.99 3.74 4.56
C MET A 29 5.30 3.88 5.34
N THR A 30 6.05 2.81 5.50
CA THR A 30 7.35 2.87 6.14
C THR A 30 8.31 3.73 5.33
N LYS A 31 8.24 3.59 4.01
CA LYS A 31 9.09 4.35 3.11
C LYS A 31 8.57 5.77 2.90
N TYR A 32 7.26 5.92 2.85
CA TYR A 32 6.60 7.21 2.61
C TYR A 32 5.54 7.45 3.67
N PRO A 33 5.93 7.96 4.85
CA PRO A 33 4.98 8.12 5.98
C PRO A 33 3.80 9.03 5.66
N GLU A 34 3.94 9.87 4.67
CA GLU A 34 2.87 10.79 4.27
C GLU A 34 1.62 10.06 3.76
N TYR A 35 1.76 8.78 3.40
CA TYR A 35 0.64 7.99 2.90
C TYR A 35 -0.17 7.31 4.00
N GLN A 36 0.13 7.58 5.27
CA GLN A 36 -0.63 6.99 6.38
C GLN A 36 -2.10 7.33 6.30
N ASP A 37 -2.43 8.55 5.88
CA ASP A 37 -3.83 8.97 5.77
C ASP A 37 -4.58 8.17 4.73
N ILE A 38 -3.89 7.76 3.67
CA ILE A 38 -4.50 7.03 2.57
C ILE A 38 -4.50 5.53 2.83
N LEU A 39 -3.37 5.00 3.29
CA LEU A 39 -3.16 3.57 3.38
C LEU A 39 -3.32 3.02 4.79
N GLY A 40 -3.55 3.86 5.77
CA GLY A 40 -3.66 3.42 7.17
C GLY A 40 -4.71 2.36 7.37
N ASP A 41 -5.89 2.52 6.74
CA ASP A 41 -6.97 1.54 6.88
C ASP A 41 -6.59 0.20 6.28
N VAL A 42 -5.91 0.21 5.15
CA VAL A 42 -5.48 -1.01 4.50
C VAL A 42 -4.43 -1.73 5.35
N ALA A 43 -3.48 -0.97 5.89
CA ALA A 43 -2.41 -1.54 6.71
C ALA A 43 -2.92 -2.07 8.04
N SER A 44 -3.95 -1.44 8.58
CA SER A 44 -4.52 -1.85 9.87
C SER A 44 -5.43 -3.06 9.73
N GLY A 45 -6.01 -3.16 8.59
CA GLY A 45 -7.08 -4.05 8.40
C GLY A 45 -7.08 -5.29 8.01
#